data_ce9246786b670255c7c25028bc02c9e6
#
_entry.id   ce9246786b670255c7c25028bc02c9e6
#
_cell.length_a   1.000
_cell.length_b   1.000
_cell.length_c   1.000
_cell.angle_alpha   90.00
_cell.angle_beta   90.00
_cell.angle_gamma   90.00
#
_symmetry.space_group_name_H-M   'P 1'
#
loop_
_entity.id
_entity.type
_entity.pdbx_description
1 polymer ?
#
loop_
_entity_poly.entity_id
_entity_poly.type
_entity_poly.pdbx_seq_one_letter_code
_entity_poly.pdbx_strand_id
1 'polypeptide(L)'
;MSHLTHIKTQIKNATVLEKVLNDMIESGLDGILAGAYLETNSAIHDPFGNSKIAEFVIRRKQNYQGGYDFGFKLTDSGEFEFLTRDGSKRTAQKFMQELLPRYARENTIAALAAQGFEIESQVEADGVIKIVAGKWA
;
A
#
# COMPACT_ATOMS: atom_id res chain seq x y z
N MET A 1 -16.76 2.77 -19.13
CA MET A 1 -15.54 3.55 -19.33
C MET A 1 -14.63 3.44 -18.11
N SER A 2 -13.36 3.17 -18.35
CA SER A 2 -12.38 3.13 -17.26
C SER A 2 -11.84 4.53 -17.00
N HIS A 3 -11.75 4.90 -15.76
CA HIS A 3 -11.06 6.12 -15.31
C HIS A 3 -10.42 5.85 -13.97
N LEU A 4 -9.56 6.75 -13.53
CA LEU A 4 -8.92 6.59 -12.24
C LEU A 4 -9.95 6.65 -11.13
N THR A 5 -9.99 5.62 -10.32
CA THR A 5 -10.77 5.58 -9.10
C THR A 5 -9.91 6.09 -7.96
N HIS A 6 -10.45 6.97 -7.15
CA HIS A 6 -9.77 7.58 -6.01
C HIS A 6 -10.39 7.04 -4.72
N ILE A 7 -9.58 6.40 -3.91
CA ILE A 7 -10.04 5.84 -2.64
C ILE A 7 -9.25 6.50 -1.51
N LYS A 8 -9.96 7.17 -0.62
CA LYS A 8 -9.34 7.80 0.54
C LYS A 8 -8.90 6.74 1.54
N THR A 9 -7.73 6.93 2.12
CA THR A 9 -7.19 6.06 3.16
C THR A 9 -6.83 6.87 4.39
N GLN A 10 -6.49 6.17 5.48
CA GLN A 10 -5.94 6.78 6.69
C GLN A 10 -4.42 6.60 6.79
N ILE A 11 -3.80 6.23 5.69
CA ILE A 11 -2.35 6.03 5.63
C ILE A 11 -1.66 7.39 5.61
N LYS A 12 -0.78 7.65 6.58
CA LYS A 12 -0.09 8.92 6.73
C LYS A 12 1.43 8.80 6.72
N ASN A 13 1.97 7.63 7.01
CA ASN A 13 3.41 7.45 7.15
C ASN A 13 4.02 6.90 5.86
N ALA A 14 4.66 7.78 5.10
CA ALA A 14 5.26 7.43 3.81
C ALA A 14 6.34 6.36 3.93
N THR A 15 7.19 6.44 4.96
CA THR A 15 8.27 5.48 5.16
C THR A 15 7.74 4.07 5.42
N VAL A 16 6.72 3.97 6.26
CA VAL A 16 6.08 2.68 6.56
C VAL A 16 5.36 2.15 5.32
N LEU A 17 4.65 3.01 4.59
CA LEU A 17 3.96 2.61 3.37
C LEU A 17 4.94 2.04 2.36
N GLU A 18 6.05 2.73 2.11
CA GLU A 18 7.07 2.27 1.16
C GLU A 18 7.61 0.89 1.54
N LYS A 19 7.92 0.69 2.81
CA LYS A 19 8.40 -0.60 3.32
C LYS A 19 7.40 -1.71 3.05
N VAL A 20 6.13 -1.48 3.40
CA VAL A 20 5.07 -2.48 3.22
C VAL A 20 4.84 -2.78 1.74
N LEU A 21 4.85 -1.76 0.89
CA LEU A 21 4.70 -1.96 -0.55
C LEU A 21 5.83 -2.81 -1.13
N ASN A 22 7.07 -2.55 -0.74
CA ASN A 22 8.21 -3.34 -1.17
C ASN A 22 8.10 -4.80 -0.69
N ASP A 23 7.69 -5.02 0.55
CA ASP A 23 7.50 -6.36 1.10
C ASP A 23 6.42 -7.13 0.34
N MET A 24 5.32 -6.46 0.00
CA MET A 24 4.23 -7.08 -0.76
C MET A 24 4.65 -7.43 -2.20
N ILE A 25 5.41 -6.55 -2.84
CA ILE A 25 5.95 -6.80 -4.18
C ILE A 25 6.89 -8.01 -4.15
N GLU A 26 7.75 -8.09 -3.16
CA GLU A 26 8.68 -9.22 -3.01
C GLU A 26 7.94 -10.54 -2.82
N SER A 27 6.83 -10.52 -2.07
CA SER A 27 6.00 -11.71 -1.87
C SER A 27 5.21 -12.12 -3.12
N GLY A 28 4.98 -11.19 -4.04
CA GLY A 28 4.18 -11.40 -5.25
C GLY A 28 2.68 -11.40 -5.03
N LEU A 29 2.22 -11.38 -3.79
CA LEU A 29 0.80 -11.32 -3.40
C LEU A 29 -0.08 -12.28 -4.25
N ASP A 30 0.19 -13.58 -4.17
CA ASP A 30 -0.54 -14.63 -4.91
C ASP A 30 -0.64 -14.35 -6.42
N GLY A 31 0.39 -13.75 -6.98
CA GLY A 31 0.48 -13.46 -8.41
C GLY A 31 0.00 -12.06 -8.81
N ILE A 32 -0.74 -11.37 -7.95
CA ILE A 32 -1.23 -10.01 -8.27
C ILE A 32 -0.07 -9.06 -8.55
N LEU A 33 1.01 -9.17 -7.78
CA LEU A 33 2.19 -8.33 -7.92
C LEU A 33 3.38 -9.07 -8.53
N ALA A 34 3.14 -10.21 -9.18
CA ALA A 34 4.22 -10.96 -9.83
C ALA A 34 4.89 -10.11 -10.91
N GLY A 35 6.19 -9.89 -10.77
CA GLY A 35 6.95 -9.06 -11.71
C GLY A 35 6.68 -7.57 -11.61
N ALA A 36 5.92 -7.13 -10.62
CA ALA A 36 5.69 -5.71 -10.38
C ALA A 36 6.93 -5.06 -9.78
N TYR A 37 7.00 -3.73 -9.91
CA TYR A 37 8.07 -2.96 -9.29
C TYR A 37 7.52 -1.60 -8.82
N LEU A 38 8.20 -0.99 -7.87
CA LEU A 38 7.80 0.27 -7.28
C LEU A 38 8.56 1.44 -7.93
N GLU A 39 7.83 2.46 -8.33
CA GLU A 39 8.41 3.75 -8.72
C GLU A 39 7.97 4.82 -7.73
N THR A 40 8.83 5.79 -7.48
CA THR A 40 8.51 6.91 -6.60
C THR A 40 8.39 8.18 -7.42
N ASN A 41 7.48 9.06 -7.01
CA ASN A 41 7.23 10.36 -7.67
C ASN A 41 7.06 10.20 -9.18
N SER A 42 6.15 9.32 -9.57
CA SER A 42 5.96 8.94 -10.96
C SER A 42 4.50 9.12 -11.37
N ALA A 43 4.26 9.18 -12.67
CA ALA A 43 2.92 9.42 -13.17
C ALA A 43 2.07 8.15 -13.19
N ILE A 44 0.81 8.29 -12.78
CA ILE A 44 -0.21 7.27 -13.02
C ILE A 44 -1.22 7.85 -14.00
N HIS A 45 -1.58 7.07 -15.02
CA HIS A 45 -2.38 7.53 -16.15
C HIS A 45 -3.78 6.96 -16.13
N ASP A 46 -4.74 7.76 -16.56
CA ASP A 46 -6.08 7.28 -16.90
C ASP A 46 -6.14 6.91 -18.38
N PRO A 47 -7.24 6.27 -18.86
CA PRO A 47 -7.36 5.87 -20.25
C PRO A 47 -7.51 7.05 -21.23
N PHE A 48 -7.74 8.25 -20.74
CA PHE A 48 -7.98 9.43 -21.59
C PHE A 48 -6.74 10.33 -21.73
N GLY A 49 -5.58 9.85 -21.29
CA GLY A 49 -4.34 10.59 -21.38
C GLY A 49 -4.08 11.56 -20.24
N ASN A 50 -5.00 11.65 -19.27
CA ASN A 50 -4.74 12.43 -18.05
C ASN A 50 -3.81 11.67 -17.15
N SER A 51 -2.96 12.40 -16.43
CA SER A 51 -2.04 11.79 -15.49
C SER A 51 -1.94 12.58 -14.21
N LYS A 52 -1.57 11.89 -13.13
CA LYS A 52 -1.25 12.50 -11.85
C LYS A 52 0.09 11.96 -11.37
N ILE A 53 0.88 12.80 -10.75
CA ILE A 53 2.12 12.36 -10.12
C ILE A 53 1.76 11.84 -8.72
N ALA A 54 2.15 10.61 -8.46
CA ALA A 54 1.93 9.96 -7.17
C ALA A 54 3.27 9.67 -6.51
N GLU A 55 3.32 9.75 -5.19
CA GLU A 55 4.53 9.48 -4.42
C GLU A 55 5.00 8.04 -4.61
N PHE A 56 4.05 7.09 -4.70
CA PHE A 56 4.37 5.69 -4.95
C PHE A 56 3.48 5.14 -6.04
N VAL A 57 4.07 4.44 -7.01
CA VAL A 57 3.34 3.77 -8.08
C VAL A 57 3.88 2.35 -8.21
N ILE A 58 2.98 1.38 -8.08
CA ILE A 58 3.31 -0.02 -8.36
C ILE A 58 3.02 -0.27 -9.84
N ARG A 59 4.08 -0.51 -10.63
CA ARG A 59 3.96 -0.86 -12.05
C ARG A 59 3.72 -2.36 -12.15
N ARG A 60 2.57 -2.74 -12.63
CA ARG A 60 2.18 -4.13 -12.79
C ARG A 60 2.40 -4.57 -14.24
N LYS A 61 2.69 -5.86 -14.43
CA LYS A 61 2.82 -6.41 -15.78
C LYS A 61 1.50 -6.27 -16.52
N GLN A 62 1.56 -5.71 -17.72
CA GLN A 62 0.39 -5.45 -18.57
C GLN A 62 0.13 -6.60 -19.53
N ASN A 63 0.28 -7.82 -19.11
CA ASN A 63 0.07 -8.97 -19.99
C ASN A 63 -1.33 -9.55 -19.92
N TYR A 64 -2.20 -9.00 -19.11
CA TYR A 64 -3.58 -9.44 -19.01
C TYR A 64 -4.52 -8.27 -18.90
N GLN A 65 -5.33 -8.08 -19.93
CA GLN A 65 -6.55 -7.28 -19.87
C GLN A 65 -6.45 -6.00 -19.03
N GLY A 66 -5.37 -5.27 -19.23
CA GLY A 66 -5.17 -4.05 -18.49
C GLY A 66 -4.72 -4.28 -17.05
N GLY A 67 -3.61 -5.00 -16.88
CA GLY A 67 -2.89 -4.94 -15.61
C GLY A 67 -2.70 -3.49 -15.28
N TYR A 68 -3.51 -2.97 -14.38
CA TYR A 68 -3.52 -1.56 -14.07
C TYR A 68 -2.62 -1.27 -12.91
N ASP A 69 -1.89 -0.17 -13.01
CA ASP A 69 -1.00 0.27 -11.97
C ASP A 69 -1.78 0.70 -10.73
N PHE A 70 -1.14 0.57 -9.57
CA PHE A 70 -1.66 1.08 -8.31
C PHE A 70 -0.84 2.29 -7.89
N GLY A 71 -1.51 3.39 -7.55
CA GLY A 71 -0.84 4.60 -7.13
C GLY A 71 -1.24 5.03 -5.73
N PHE A 72 -0.31 5.69 -5.04
CA PHE A 72 -0.56 6.31 -3.73
C PHE A 72 -0.10 7.75 -3.80
N LYS A 73 -1.06 8.65 -3.71
CA LYS A 73 -0.82 10.09 -3.79
C LYS A 73 -1.10 10.74 -2.46
N LEU A 74 -0.14 11.50 -1.94
CA LEU A 74 -0.31 12.26 -0.72
C LEU A 74 -1.25 13.44 -0.97
N THR A 75 -2.28 13.57 -0.16
CA THR A 75 -3.23 14.66 -0.23
C THR A 75 -2.85 15.78 0.74
N ASP A 76 -3.51 16.93 0.60
CA ASP A 76 -3.27 18.10 1.45
C ASP A 76 -3.59 17.82 2.93
N SER A 77 -4.44 16.83 3.21
CA SER A 77 -4.76 16.44 4.58
C SER A 77 -3.65 15.62 5.26
N GLY A 78 -2.62 15.24 4.50
CA GLY A 78 -1.53 14.39 5.00
C GLY A 78 -1.81 12.89 4.91
N GLU A 79 -2.94 12.51 4.35
CA GLU A 79 -3.29 11.11 4.13
C GLU A 79 -3.08 10.75 2.67
N PHE A 80 -2.69 9.48 2.42
CA PHE A 80 -2.54 8.98 1.07
C PHE A 80 -3.89 8.60 0.48
N GLU A 81 -4.06 8.89 -0.79
CA GLU A 81 -5.18 8.45 -1.60
C GLU A 81 -4.70 7.32 -2.51
N PHE A 82 -5.47 6.24 -2.58
CA PHE A 82 -5.18 5.11 -3.46
C PHE A 82 -5.82 5.36 -4.82
N LEU A 83 -5.03 5.23 -5.87
CA LEU A 83 -5.47 5.47 -7.24
C LEU A 83 -5.38 4.18 -8.05
N THR A 84 -6.45 3.84 -8.75
CA THR A 84 -6.46 2.69 -9.66
C THR A 84 -7.52 2.90 -10.73
N ARG A 85 -7.51 2.06 -11.76
CA ARG A 85 -8.55 2.05 -12.80
C ARG A 85 -9.71 1.16 -12.38
N ASP A 86 -10.91 1.51 -12.82
CA ASP A 86 -12.12 0.76 -12.52
C ASP A 86 -12.06 -0.70 -12.95
N GLY A 87 -11.39 -1.00 -14.06
CA GLY A 87 -11.26 -2.36 -14.57
C GLY A 87 -10.55 -3.34 -13.65
N SER A 88 -9.78 -2.85 -12.67
CA SER A 88 -9.07 -3.70 -11.72
C SER A 88 -9.69 -3.72 -10.33
N LYS A 89 -10.98 -3.39 -10.23
CA LYS A 89 -11.68 -3.20 -8.95
C LYS A 89 -11.53 -4.38 -7.98
N ARG A 90 -11.78 -5.61 -8.47
CA ARG A 90 -11.68 -6.82 -7.62
C ARG A 90 -10.25 -7.05 -7.15
N THR A 91 -9.30 -6.90 -8.04
CA THR A 91 -7.87 -7.04 -7.74
C THR A 91 -7.43 -5.95 -6.76
N ALA A 92 -7.91 -4.72 -6.97
CA ALA A 92 -7.62 -3.60 -6.08
C ALA A 92 -8.16 -3.84 -4.67
N GLN A 93 -9.37 -4.38 -4.54
CA GLN A 93 -9.93 -4.72 -3.24
C GLN A 93 -9.06 -5.73 -2.50
N LYS A 94 -8.65 -6.79 -3.19
CA LYS A 94 -7.79 -7.80 -2.58
C LYS A 94 -6.44 -7.21 -2.16
N PHE A 95 -5.87 -6.37 -3.00
CA PHE A 95 -4.63 -5.68 -2.68
C PHE A 95 -4.78 -4.84 -1.41
N MET A 96 -5.84 -4.04 -1.31
CA MET A 96 -6.08 -3.18 -0.13
C MET A 96 -6.38 -4.00 1.12
N GLN A 97 -7.09 -5.12 0.99
CA GLN A 97 -7.35 -6.02 2.12
C GLN A 97 -6.06 -6.60 2.70
N GLU A 98 -5.05 -6.80 1.87
CA GLU A 98 -3.75 -7.27 2.31
C GLU A 98 -2.86 -6.14 2.82
N LEU A 99 -2.96 -4.97 2.19
CA LEU A 99 -2.12 -3.83 2.55
C LEU A 99 -2.47 -3.26 3.92
N LEU A 100 -3.74 -3.00 4.18
CA LEU A 100 -4.14 -2.23 5.36
C LEU A 100 -3.73 -2.88 6.70
N PRO A 101 -3.92 -4.20 6.90
CA PRO A 101 -3.44 -4.82 8.15
C PRO A 101 -1.91 -4.78 8.28
N ARG A 102 -1.20 -4.97 7.18
CA ARG A 102 0.28 -4.93 7.18
C ARG A 102 0.78 -3.52 7.51
N TYR A 103 0.17 -2.51 6.91
CA TYR A 103 0.50 -1.13 7.19
C TYR A 103 0.22 -0.80 8.66
N ALA A 104 -0.95 -1.17 9.18
CA ALA A 104 -1.32 -0.90 10.57
C ALA A 104 -0.33 -1.53 11.54
N ARG A 105 0.07 -2.78 11.29
CA ARG A 105 1.08 -3.47 12.12
C ARG A 105 2.42 -2.74 12.09
N GLU A 106 2.94 -2.46 10.91
CA GLU A 106 4.25 -1.82 10.77
C GLU A 106 4.23 -0.40 11.32
N ASN A 107 3.13 0.31 11.13
CA ASN A 107 2.99 1.66 11.66
C ASN A 107 2.94 1.67 13.20
N THR A 108 2.27 0.70 13.79
CA THR A 108 2.25 0.54 15.26
C THR A 108 3.64 0.23 15.79
N ILE A 109 4.36 -0.68 15.16
CA ILE A 109 5.73 -1.03 15.53
C ILE A 109 6.63 0.21 15.46
N ALA A 110 6.54 0.96 14.37
CA ALA A 110 7.35 2.17 14.20
C ALA A 110 7.03 3.23 15.26
N ALA A 111 5.75 3.43 15.56
CA ALA A 111 5.33 4.39 16.58
C ALA A 111 5.81 3.98 17.97
N LEU A 112 5.72 2.71 18.31
CA LEU A 112 6.19 2.18 19.59
C LEU A 112 7.71 2.31 19.71
N ALA A 113 8.44 1.95 18.65
CA ALA A 113 9.89 2.09 18.62
C ALA A 113 10.33 3.55 18.84
N ALA A 114 9.63 4.50 18.23
CA ALA A 114 9.90 5.93 18.38
C ALA A 114 9.67 6.40 19.81
N GLN A 115 8.83 5.70 20.58
CA GLN A 115 8.56 6.01 21.99
C GLN A 115 9.45 5.21 22.95
N GLY A 116 10.41 4.44 22.42
CA GLY A 116 11.33 3.65 23.24
C GLY A 116 10.82 2.27 23.63
N PHE A 117 9.78 1.78 22.97
CA PHE A 117 9.29 0.41 23.18
C PHE A 117 10.06 -0.58 22.33
N GLU A 118 10.22 -1.78 22.83
CA GLU A 118 10.75 -2.92 22.09
C GLU A 118 9.62 -3.92 21.88
N ILE A 119 9.52 -4.47 20.68
CA ILE A 119 8.50 -5.46 20.36
C ILE A 119 8.91 -6.82 20.93
N GLU A 120 8.15 -7.32 21.89
CA GLU A 120 8.43 -8.61 22.54
C GLU A 120 7.82 -9.77 21.77
N SER A 121 6.61 -9.59 21.22
CA SER A 121 5.96 -10.62 20.43
C SER A 121 4.92 -10.04 19.50
N GLN A 122 4.64 -10.78 18.42
CA GLN A 122 3.55 -10.52 17.51
C GLN A 122 2.79 -11.82 17.29
N VAL A 123 1.48 -11.77 17.43
CA VAL A 123 0.60 -12.93 17.23
C VAL A 123 -0.52 -12.53 16.28
N GLU A 124 -0.76 -13.37 15.27
CA GLU A 124 -1.89 -13.21 14.36
C GLU A 124 -2.87 -14.36 14.58
N ALA A 125 -4.12 -14.02 14.85
CA ALA A 125 -5.20 -14.98 15.02
C ALA A 125 -6.51 -14.36 14.53
N ASP A 126 -7.25 -15.11 13.71
CA ASP A 126 -8.55 -14.70 13.19
C ASP A 126 -8.51 -13.31 12.49
N GLY A 127 -7.43 -13.02 11.78
CA GLY A 127 -7.24 -11.75 11.08
C GLY A 127 -6.87 -10.59 12.01
N VAL A 128 -6.65 -10.85 13.29
CA VAL A 128 -6.22 -9.82 14.25
C VAL A 128 -4.75 -10.02 14.57
N ILE A 129 -3.99 -8.94 14.47
CA ILE A 129 -2.57 -8.93 14.82
C ILE A 129 -2.42 -8.32 16.21
N LYS A 130 -1.88 -9.10 17.13
CA LYS A 130 -1.61 -8.64 18.49
C LYS A 130 -0.12 -8.40 18.66
N ILE A 131 0.23 -7.19 19.07
CA ILE A 131 1.62 -6.80 19.31
C ILE A 131 1.80 -6.60 20.81
N VAL A 132 2.80 -7.27 21.36
CA VAL A 132 3.20 -7.09 22.75
C VAL A 132 4.52 -6.36 22.78
N ALA A 133 4.58 -5.25 23.48
CA ALA A 133 5.75 -4.39 23.54
C ALA A 133 6.15 -4.10 24.97
N GLY A 134 7.46 -4.09 25.21
CA GLY A 134 8.06 -3.67 26.47
C GLY A 134 8.79 -2.35 26.29
N LYS A 135 8.71 -1.51 27.30
CA LYS A 135 9.37 -0.21 27.26
C LYS A 135 10.80 -0.32 27.76
N TRP A 136 11.73 0.33 27.08
CA TRP A 136 13.09 0.49 27.55
C TRP A 136 13.12 1.25 28.88
N ALA A 137 13.86 0.74 29.81
CA ALA A 137 14.04 1.42 31.10
C ALA A 137 14.94 2.66 30.97
#